data_920d78ad2e7597f19ae83efbe4deedf4
#
_entry.id   920d78ad2e7597f19ae83efbe4deedf4
#
_cell.length_a   1.000
_cell.length_b   1.000
_cell.length_c   1.000
_cell.angle_alpha   90.00
_cell.angle_beta   90.00
_cell.angle_gamma   90.00
#
_symmetry.space_group_name_H-M   'P 1'
#
loop_
_entity.id
_entity.type
_entity.pdbx_description
1 polymer ?
#
loop_
_entity_poly.entity_id
_entity_poly.type
_entity_poly.pdbx_seq_one_letter_code
_entity_poly.pdbx_strand_id
1 'polypeptide(L)'
;MKHVLTLALVSLATACGLPGTAAGASPAAAHYKVPPASAASWYWEISPPDAGLCGLPATRAAYPKPGSANIWDTDLFLDSNTSKTNCKGHYTLGVPTGPSPVVRAIHAAGHYSVCYVEAGAYQTGFPDDANFKAADYGNGAKRYNMQGYSNEWWFDVRGFAHYVAGDPSSLTGAAVDIAAQLGKRLRGCALEGQDAVEPDDLDGYTNAGDTGVKGGGWGLKRADDAGFQRWLAYQAHADGLAVFQKNDPAEASADEPLFDGVITEECNYYQDPCAGSNGDWNVYLKAGKPVLNAEYVEDGEKLAQFCAADHRYGIYGALFSVNLDGSHYQVCWNASNQP
;
A
#
# COMPACT_ATOMS: atom_id res chain seq x y z
N MET A 1 -5.60 61.61 66.99
CA MET A 1 -5.63 61.35 65.54
C MET A 1 -4.47 60.44 65.20
N LYS A 2 -4.73 59.17 65.03
CA LYS A 2 -3.70 58.19 64.69
C LYS A 2 -3.99 57.69 63.27
N HIS A 3 -3.09 57.92 62.33
CA HIS A 3 -3.16 57.39 60.98
C HIS A 3 -2.59 55.93 60.99
N VAL A 4 -3.40 55.00 60.55
CA VAL A 4 -2.99 53.60 60.31
C VAL A 4 -2.66 53.47 58.84
N LEU A 5 -1.38 53.14 58.54
CA LEU A 5 -0.89 52.87 57.19
C LEU A 5 -1.06 51.39 56.91
N THR A 6 -1.89 51.06 55.95
CA THR A 6 -2.09 49.65 55.49
C THR A 6 -1.12 49.35 54.37
N LEU A 7 -0.15 48.45 54.59
CA LEU A 7 0.75 47.92 53.58
C LEU A 7 0.00 46.83 52.81
N ALA A 8 -0.14 46.98 51.50
CA ALA A 8 -0.60 45.95 50.61
C ALA A 8 0.58 45.07 50.11
N LEU A 9 0.57 43.79 50.48
CA LEU A 9 1.48 42.81 49.93
C LEU A 9 1.01 42.43 48.53
N VAL A 10 1.84 42.69 47.52
CA VAL A 10 1.65 42.17 46.17
C VAL A 10 2.38 40.83 46.10
N SER A 11 1.64 39.74 46.02
CA SER A 11 2.19 38.40 45.75
C SER A 11 2.41 38.25 44.25
N LEU A 12 3.65 38.18 43.80
CA LEU A 12 4.00 37.73 42.47
C LEU A 12 3.85 36.18 42.40
N ALA A 13 2.83 35.72 41.72
CA ALA A 13 2.75 34.32 41.34
C ALA A 13 3.59 34.09 40.08
N THR A 14 4.73 33.43 40.23
CA THR A 14 5.53 32.91 39.12
C THR A 14 4.81 31.71 38.56
N ALA A 15 4.17 31.88 37.42
CA ALA A 15 3.63 30.76 36.62
C ALA A 15 4.79 30.02 35.93
N CYS A 16 5.17 28.86 36.45
CA CYS A 16 5.97 27.88 35.70
C CYS A 16 5.13 27.36 34.56
N GLY A 17 5.32 27.90 33.38
CA GLY A 17 4.81 27.35 32.14
C GLY A 17 5.49 26.00 31.85
N LEU A 18 4.72 24.93 31.84
CA LEU A 18 5.15 23.64 31.31
C LEU A 18 5.48 23.84 29.81
N PRO A 19 6.56 23.24 29.29
CA PRO A 19 6.81 23.29 27.86
C PRO A 19 5.68 22.58 27.15
N GLY A 20 4.94 23.33 26.34
CA GLY A 20 3.94 22.77 25.44
C GLY A 20 4.61 21.72 24.56
N THR A 21 4.06 20.53 24.55
CA THR A 21 4.38 19.52 23.54
C THR A 21 4.20 20.17 22.17
N ALA A 22 5.29 20.37 21.45
CA ALA A 22 5.24 20.79 20.06
C ALA A 22 4.39 19.73 19.33
N ALA A 23 3.18 20.11 18.93
CA ALA A 23 2.43 19.35 17.95
C ALA A 23 3.34 19.22 16.73
N GLY A 24 3.71 18.00 16.38
CA GLY A 24 4.51 17.72 15.19
C GLY A 24 3.86 18.44 14.02
N ALA A 25 4.64 19.26 13.32
CA ALA A 25 4.17 19.93 12.13
C ALA A 25 3.71 18.84 11.17
N SER A 26 2.42 18.89 10.79
CA SER A 26 1.92 18.12 9.65
C SER A 26 2.85 18.45 8.49
N PRO A 27 3.35 17.46 7.73
CA PRO A 27 4.13 17.77 6.54
C PRO A 27 3.31 18.75 5.70
N ALA A 28 3.96 19.78 5.18
CA ALA A 28 3.34 20.66 4.19
C ALA A 28 2.67 19.76 3.16
N ALA A 29 1.37 19.97 2.94
CA ALA A 29 0.57 19.08 2.11
C ALA A 29 1.35 18.77 0.83
N ALA A 30 1.90 17.56 0.75
CA ALA A 30 2.56 17.09 -0.43
C ALA A 30 1.50 17.07 -1.53
N HIS A 31 1.76 17.72 -2.66
CA HIS A 31 0.85 17.74 -3.79
C HIS A 31 0.97 16.42 -4.53
N TYR A 32 0.34 15.37 -4.03
CA TYR A 32 0.15 14.14 -4.76
C TYR A 32 -1.23 14.11 -5.43
N LYS A 33 -1.35 13.32 -6.45
CA LYS A 33 -2.61 13.17 -7.21
C LYS A 33 -3.52 12.20 -6.46
N VAL A 34 -4.62 12.72 -5.94
CA VAL A 34 -5.62 11.90 -5.22
C VAL A 34 -6.20 10.83 -6.15
N PRO A 35 -6.36 9.58 -5.69
CA PRO A 35 -7.01 8.54 -6.47
C PRO A 35 -8.42 8.92 -6.90
N PRO A 36 -8.85 8.55 -8.12
CA PRO A 36 -10.20 8.88 -8.59
C PRO A 36 -11.25 8.11 -7.78
N ALA A 37 -12.13 8.85 -7.12
CA ALA A 37 -13.24 8.27 -6.35
C ALA A 37 -14.35 7.63 -7.24
N SER A 38 -14.27 7.78 -8.55
CA SER A 38 -15.26 7.30 -9.52
C SER A 38 -14.59 6.56 -10.69
N ALA A 39 -13.62 5.69 -10.41
CA ALA A 39 -13.05 4.82 -11.42
C ALA A 39 -14.11 3.83 -11.92
N ALA A 40 -14.18 3.59 -13.23
CA ALA A 40 -15.10 2.61 -13.80
C ALA A 40 -14.52 1.18 -13.75
N SER A 41 -13.22 1.05 -13.62
CA SER A 41 -12.49 -0.22 -13.59
C SER A 41 -11.09 -0.03 -13.07
N TRP A 42 -10.46 -1.11 -12.64
CA TRP A 42 -9.06 -1.15 -12.30
C TRP A 42 -8.41 -2.40 -12.86
N TYR A 43 -7.10 -2.38 -13.02
CA TYR A 43 -6.31 -3.47 -13.58
C TYR A 43 -5.08 -3.69 -12.71
N TRP A 44 -4.77 -4.94 -12.43
CA TRP A 44 -3.67 -5.33 -11.56
C TRP A 44 -2.79 -6.38 -12.26
N GLU A 45 -1.52 -6.10 -12.43
CA GLU A 45 -0.53 -7.00 -13.03
C GLU A 45 0.82 -6.79 -12.33
N ILE A 46 1.17 -7.69 -11.43
CA ILE A 46 2.37 -7.61 -10.60
C ILE A 46 3.34 -8.78 -10.81
N SER A 47 2.90 -9.83 -11.47
CA SER A 47 3.77 -10.92 -11.87
C SER A 47 4.23 -10.74 -13.31
N PRO A 48 5.54 -10.96 -13.60
CA PRO A 48 6.01 -10.84 -14.96
C PRO A 48 5.42 -11.96 -15.81
N PRO A 49 4.49 -11.69 -16.72
CA PRO A 49 4.01 -12.71 -17.64
C PRO A 49 5.12 -13.08 -18.60
N ASP A 50 5.05 -14.26 -19.21
CA ASP A 50 5.97 -14.68 -20.28
C ASP A 50 6.08 -13.65 -21.42
N ALA A 51 5.08 -12.79 -21.53
CA ALA A 51 5.01 -11.73 -22.52
C ALA A 51 5.33 -10.31 -21.99
N GLY A 52 5.46 -10.11 -20.68
CA GLY A 52 5.78 -8.83 -20.05
C GLY A 52 4.86 -7.67 -20.42
N LEU A 53 4.83 -6.60 -19.65
CA LEU A 53 4.32 -5.29 -20.07
C LEU A 53 5.23 -4.61 -21.11
N CYS A 54 5.98 -5.39 -21.80
CA CYS A 54 6.90 -4.99 -22.83
C CYS A 54 6.20 -4.56 -24.12
N GLY A 55 5.85 -3.44 -24.17
CA GLY A 55 5.02 -2.85 -25.21
C GLY A 55 3.71 -2.44 -24.56
N LEU A 56 3.22 -1.37 -25.03
CA LEU A 56 2.04 -0.74 -24.51
C LEU A 56 0.89 -1.73 -24.37
N PRO A 57 0.15 -1.67 -23.25
CA PRO A 57 -1.09 -2.40 -23.07
C PRO A 57 -2.08 -2.27 -24.22
N ALA A 58 -1.94 -1.26 -25.06
CA ALA A 58 -2.79 -1.00 -26.24
C ALA A 58 -2.95 -2.19 -27.21
N THR A 59 -2.11 -3.21 -27.12
CA THR A 59 -2.19 -4.40 -27.98
C THR A 59 -2.90 -5.60 -27.35
N ARG A 60 -3.25 -5.56 -26.05
CA ARG A 60 -3.99 -6.62 -25.41
C ARG A 60 -5.49 -6.32 -25.39
N ALA A 61 -6.30 -7.19 -25.99
CA ALA A 61 -7.76 -7.03 -26.07
C ALA A 61 -8.47 -7.01 -24.69
N ALA A 62 -7.77 -7.40 -23.63
CA ALA A 62 -8.29 -7.47 -22.26
C ALA A 62 -8.14 -6.16 -21.48
N TYR A 63 -7.28 -5.25 -21.92
CA TYR A 63 -7.05 -4.02 -21.18
C TYR A 63 -8.24 -3.05 -21.24
N PRO A 64 -8.48 -2.27 -20.19
CA PRO A 64 -9.49 -1.22 -20.20
C PRO A 64 -9.35 -0.30 -21.40
N LYS A 65 -10.47 0.05 -22.03
CA LYS A 65 -10.43 0.94 -23.20
C LYS A 65 -9.96 2.34 -22.79
N PRO A 66 -9.16 3.02 -23.65
CA PRO A 66 -8.81 4.42 -23.43
C PRO A 66 -10.07 5.27 -23.19
N GLY A 67 -10.03 6.17 -22.19
CA GLY A 67 -11.11 7.11 -21.88
C GLY A 67 -12.03 6.71 -20.72
N SER A 68 -11.91 5.50 -20.15
CA SER A 68 -12.47 5.19 -18.83
C SER A 68 -11.49 5.67 -17.74
N ALA A 69 -12.00 6.17 -16.61
CA ALA A 69 -11.17 6.58 -15.49
C ALA A 69 -10.64 5.33 -14.76
N ASN A 70 -9.75 4.61 -15.39
CA ASN A 70 -9.21 3.36 -14.90
C ASN A 70 -7.99 3.61 -14.01
N ILE A 71 -7.83 2.74 -13.03
CA ILE A 71 -6.65 2.64 -12.20
C ILE A 71 -5.83 1.46 -12.72
N TRP A 72 -4.54 1.65 -12.90
CA TRP A 72 -3.59 0.62 -13.32
C TRP A 72 -2.59 0.41 -12.21
N ASP A 73 -2.52 -0.81 -11.71
CA ASP A 73 -1.56 -1.21 -10.69
C ASP A 73 -0.55 -2.18 -11.30
N THR A 74 0.72 -1.83 -11.16
CA THR A 74 1.83 -2.57 -11.77
C THR A 74 3.01 -2.65 -10.82
N ASP A 75 3.68 -3.80 -10.80
CA ASP A 75 4.87 -3.97 -9.99
C ASP A 75 5.98 -2.96 -10.34
N LEU A 76 6.66 -2.44 -9.31
CA LEU A 76 7.77 -1.48 -9.44
C LEU A 76 8.84 -1.92 -10.43
N PHE A 77 9.11 -3.21 -10.52
CA PHE A 77 10.19 -3.75 -11.36
C PHE A 77 9.74 -4.24 -12.73
N LEU A 78 8.44 -4.38 -12.97
CA LEU A 78 7.90 -4.86 -14.25
C LEU A 78 8.22 -3.93 -15.42
N ASP A 79 8.27 -2.67 -15.12
CA ASP A 79 8.48 -1.63 -16.11
C ASP A 79 9.83 -0.97 -16.02
N SER A 80 10.64 -1.36 -15.09
CA SER A 80 11.88 -0.67 -14.75
C SER A 80 12.58 -0.08 -15.97
N ASN A 81 12.12 1.06 -16.40
CA ASN A 81 12.63 2.04 -17.32
C ASN A 81 13.47 1.55 -18.50
N THR A 82 13.05 0.52 -19.22
CA THR A 82 14.07 -0.12 -19.93
C THR A 82 13.81 -0.49 -21.36
N SER A 83 14.54 0.13 -22.15
CA SER A 83 15.06 -0.45 -23.38
C SER A 83 15.76 -1.83 -23.22
N LYS A 84 15.83 -2.40 -22.00
CA LYS A 84 16.57 -3.61 -21.68
C LYS A 84 15.80 -4.64 -20.86
N THR A 85 14.59 -4.37 -20.41
CA THR A 85 13.73 -5.41 -19.89
C THR A 85 13.62 -6.46 -20.96
N ASN A 86 14.11 -7.64 -20.69
CA ASN A 86 13.70 -8.71 -21.50
C ASN A 86 12.26 -8.99 -21.13
N CYS A 87 11.36 -8.63 -21.99
CA CYS A 87 9.95 -8.84 -21.87
C CYS A 87 9.53 -10.30 -21.78
N LYS A 88 10.25 -11.10 -21.03
CA LYS A 88 10.01 -12.51 -20.76
C LYS A 88 9.90 -12.77 -19.26
N GLY A 89 9.52 -11.75 -18.49
CA GLY A 89 9.29 -11.94 -17.07
C GLY A 89 10.56 -11.99 -16.23
N HIS A 90 11.63 -11.34 -16.65
CA HIS A 90 12.81 -11.21 -15.83
C HIS A 90 13.03 -9.77 -15.39
N TYR A 91 13.07 -9.56 -14.09
CA TYR A 91 13.56 -8.32 -13.52
C TYR A 91 15.07 -8.20 -13.80
N THR A 92 15.47 -7.20 -14.55
CA THR A 92 16.88 -7.06 -14.94
C THR A 92 17.55 -5.83 -14.40
N LEU A 93 16.82 -4.96 -13.73
CA LEU A 93 17.32 -3.68 -13.23
C LEU A 93 17.03 -3.54 -11.74
N GLY A 94 17.84 -2.74 -11.08
CA GLY A 94 17.58 -2.34 -9.71
C GLY A 94 16.40 -1.36 -9.61
N VAL A 95 16.21 -0.80 -8.44
CA VAL A 95 15.17 0.20 -8.20
C VAL A 95 15.24 1.31 -9.26
N PRO A 96 14.11 1.68 -9.87
CA PRO A 96 14.04 2.70 -10.91
C PRO A 96 14.62 4.05 -10.49
N THR A 97 15.30 4.72 -11.42
CA THR A 97 15.95 6.02 -11.19
C THR A 97 15.45 7.13 -12.10
N GLY A 98 14.40 6.88 -12.86
CA GLY A 98 13.84 7.85 -13.79
C GLY A 98 12.50 7.42 -14.38
N PRO A 99 11.90 8.29 -15.23
CA PRO A 99 10.54 8.12 -15.72
C PRO A 99 10.32 6.83 -16.52
N SER A 100 9.23 6.14 -16.23
CA SER A 100 8.78 4.95 -16.94
C SER A 100 8.07 5.30 -18.27
N PRO A 101 8.39 4.61 -19.38
CA PRO A 101 7.60 4.74 -20.60
C PRO A 101 6.19 4.15 -20.48
N VAL A 102 5.98 3.11 -19.65
CA VAL A 102 4.65 2.51 -19.43
C VAL A 102 3.78 3.45 -18.60
N VAL A 103 4.28 4.00 -17.52
CA VAL A 103 3.55 5.00 -16.72
C VAL A 103 3.13 6.20 -17.57
N ARG A 104 4.05 6.71 -18.42
CA ARG A 104 3.69 7.77 -19.37
C ARG A 104 2.58 7.36 -20.35
N ALA A 105 2.55 6.10 -20.76
CA ALA A 105 1.50 5.62 -21.66
C ALA A 105 0.15 5.47 -20.93
N ILE A 106 0.17 5.01 -19.68
CA ILE A 106 -1.01 4.97 -18.78
C ILE A 106 -1.60 6.37 -18.66
N HIS A 107 -0.77 7.37 -18.34
CA HIS A 107 -1.19 8.77 -18.23
C HIS A 107 -1.68 9.36 -19.56
N ALA A 108 -1.01 9.03 -20.69
CA ALA A 108 -1.43 9.49 -22.01
C ALA A 108 -2.81 8.93 -22.41
N ALA A 109 -3.18 7.76 -21.89
CA ALA A 109 -4.51 7.18 -22.04
C ALA A 109 -5.56 7.77 -21.07
N GLY A 110 -5.15 8.67 -20.16
CA GLY A 110 -6.05 9.29 -19.18
C GLY A 110 -6.27 8.45 -17.92
N HIS A 111 -5.43 7.48 -17.65
CA HIS A 111 -5.53 6.58 -16.51
C HIS A 111 -4.71 7.06 -15.32
N TYR A 112 -5.03 6.52 -14.14
CA TYR A 112 -4.31 6.67 -12.89
C TYR A 112 -3.35 5.48 -12.72
N SER A 113 -2.13 5.71 -12.26
CA SER A 113 -1.14 4.67 -12.08
C SER A 113 -0.80 4.43 -10.61
N VAL A 114 -0.75 3.16 -10.25
CA VAL A 114 -0.35 2.68 -8.92
C VAL A 114 0.88 1.79 -9.09
N CYS A 115 1.80 1.88 -8.14
CA CYS A 115 3.03 1.13 -8.08
C CYS A 115 2.92 0.08 -6.98
N TYR A 116 2.84 -1.19 -7.34
CA TYR A 116 2.94 -2.27 -6.39
C TYR A 116 4.36 -2.36 -5.80
N VAL A 117 4.45 -2.50 -4.51
CA VAL A 117 5.71 -2.70 -3.77
C VAL A 117 5.51 -3.78 -2.72
N GLU A 118 6.21 -4.90 -2.86
CA GLU A 118 6.35 -5.84 -1.75
C GLU A 118 7.02 -5.13 -0.57
N ALA A 119 6.26 -4.92 0.51
CA ALA A 119 6.68 -4.08 1.63
C ALA A 119 6.79 -4.82 2.96
N GLY A 120 5.88 -5.74 3.26
CA GLY A 120 5.85 -6.45 4.54
C GLY A 120 6.73 -7.69 4.58
N ALA A 121 7.23 -8.14 3.42
CA ALA A 121 8.07 -9.32 3.32
C ALA A 121 9.33 -9.10 2.46
N TYR A 122 10.32 -9.92 2.71
CA TYR A 122 11.46 -10.13 1.82
C TYR A 122 11.10 -11.21 0.81
N GLN A 123 11.18 -10.89 -0.45
CA GLN A 123 10.96 -11.84 -1.54
C GLN A 123 12.23 -11.99 -2.37
N THR A 124 12.65 -13.24 -2.63
CA THR A 124 13.80 -13.52 -3.49
C THR A 124 13.43 -13.32 -4.96
N GLY A 125 14.40 -12.83 -5.72
CA GLY A 125 14.25 -12.63 -7.16
C GLY A 125 13.99 -11.20 -7.60
N PHE A 126 13.68 -10.31 -6.67
CA PHE A 126 13.66 -8.88 -6.97
C PHE A 126 15.06 -8.32 -7.21
N PRO A 127 15.22 -7.33 -8.09
CA PRO A 127 16.54 -6.78 -8.46
C PRO A 127 17.33 -6.18 -7.30
N ASP A 128 16.66 -5.86 -6.21
CA ASP A 128 17.22 -5.22 -5.01
C ASP A 128 17.23 -6.12 -3.77
N ASP A 129 16.85 -7.39 -3.89
CA ASP A 129 16.74 -8.33 -2.77
C ASP A 129 18.04 -8.43 -1.94
N ALA A 130 19.19 -8.41 -2.61
CA ALA A 130 20.50 -8.45 -1.98
C ALA A 130 20.82 -7.22 -1.09
N ASN A 131 20.01 -6.16 -1.15
CA ASN A 131 20.22 -4.98 -0.32
C ASN A 131 19.66 -5.15 1.11
N PHE A 132 18.73 -6.09 1.32
CA PHE A 132 18.20 -6.38 2.65
C PHE A 132 19.17 -7.25 3.45
N LYS A 133 19.30 -6.98 4.73
CA LYS A 133 20.16 -7.74 5.62
C LYS A 133 19.49 -9.01 6.13
N ALA A 134 20.26 -10.01 6.38
CA ALA A 134 19.78 -11.27 6.96
C ALA A 134 18.96 -11.08 8.26
N ALA A 135 19.24 -10.06 9.03
CA ALA A 135 18.49 -9.73 10.26
C ALA A 135 17.08 -9.23 9.99
N ASP A 136 16.82 -8.66 8.81
CA ASP A 136 15.55 -8.02 8.47
C ASP A 136 14.44 -9.05 8.23
N TYR A 137 14.79 -10.23 7.71
CA TYR A 137 13.90 -11.33 7.34
C TYR A 137 14.28 -12.68 7.97
N GLY A 138 15.12 -12.70 8.98
CA GLY A 138 15.50 -13.91 9.71
C GLY A 138 16.38 -14.88 8.94
N ASN A 139 17.15 -14.39 7.96
CA ASN A 139 18.14 -15.17 7.18
C ASN A 139 17.53 -16.40 6.49
N GLY A 140 16.31 -16.28 5.97
CA GLY A 140 15.64 -17.38 5.27
C GLY A 140 15.17 -18.53 6.15
N ALA A 141 15.11 -18.34 7.47
CA ALA A 141 14.65 -19.41 8.37
C ALA A 141 13.14 -19.65 8.19
N LYS A 142 12.75 -20.93 8.14
CA LYS A 142 11.36 -21.37 7.96
C LYS A 142 10.36 -20.74 8.94
N ARG A 143 10.82 -20.38 10.13
CA ARG A 143 9.97 -19.74 11.13
C ARG A 143 9.35 -18.44 10.62
N TYR A 144 10.07 -17.70 9.78
CA TYR A 144 9.66 -16.39 9.26
C TYR A 144 9.16 -16.46 7.82
N ASN A 145 9.29 -17.64 7.17
CA ASN A 145 8.81 -17.85 5.83
C ASN A 145 7.28 -17.69 5.81
N MET A 146 6.77 -16.98 4.86
CA MET A 146 5.33 -16.75 4.70
C MET A 146 4.64 -18.07 4.38
N GLN A 147 3.56 -18.36 5.08
CA GLN A 147 2.85 -19.62 4.92
C GLN A 147 2.24 -19.72 3.50
N GLY A 148 2.65 -20.75 2.78
CA GLY A 148 2.21 -20.97 1.39
C GLY A 148 3.17 -20.42 0.33
N TYR A 149 4.15 -19.60 0.70
CA TYR A 149 5.08 -18.96 -0.22
C TYR A 149 6.52 -19.35 0.12
N SER A 150 7.17 -20.12 -0.74
CA SER A 150 8.50 -20.70 -0.46
C SER A 150 9.66 -19.71 -0.63
N ASN A 151 9.42 -18.56 -1.21
CA ASN A 151 10.41 -17.54 -1.58
C ASN A 151 10.20 -16.20 -0.86
N GLU A 152 9.33 -16.17 0.18
CA GLU A 152 8.95 -14.96 0.91
C GLU A 152 9.09 -15.14 2.42
N TRP A 153 9.59 -14.11 3.10
CA TRP A 153 9.81 -14.10 4.55
C TRP A 153 9.36 -12.78 5.14
N TRP A 154 8.48 -12.83 6.15
CA TRP A 154 8.05 -11.65 6.88
C TRP A 154 9.22 -10.82 7.39
N PHE A 155 9.15 -9.52 7.21
CA PHE A 155 10.11 -8.60 7.82
C PHE A 155 9.92 -8.48 9.34
N ASP A 156 11.00 -8.18 10.04
CA ASP A 156 10.98 -7.81 11.45
C ASP A 156 10.59 -6.32 11.63
N VAL A 157 9.31 -6.04 11.56
CA VAL A 157 8.78 -4.68 11.66
C VAL A 157 8.59 -4.19 13.11
N ARG A 158 9.01 -4.95 14.12
CA ARG A 158 8.86 -4.58 15.54
C ARG A 158 9.46 -3.22 15.89
N GLY A 159 10.52 -2.83 15.20
CA GLY A 159 11.19 -1.54 15.40
C GLY A 159 10.39 -0.32 14.95
N PHE A 160 9.24 -0.51 14.28
CA PHE A 160 8.34 0.57 13.89
C PHE A 160 7.28 0.91 14.94
N ALA A 161 7.06 0.09 15.98
CA ALA A 161 5.98 0.22 16.96
C ALA A 161 5.81 1.65 17.53
N HIS A 162 6.91 2.37 17.67
CA HIS A 162 6.93 3.72 18.24
C HIS A 162 7.33 4.79 17.21
N TYR A 163 7.16 4.51 15.93
CA TYR A 163 7.51 5.47 14.88
C TYR A 163 6.76 6.79 15.06
N VAL A 164 7.53 7.87 15.01
CA VAL A 164 7.04 9.26 14.98
C VAL A 164 7.18 9.79 13.56
N ALA A 165 6.10 10.27 12.98
CA ALA A 165 6.08 10.74 11.59
C ALA A 165 7.14 11.84 11.36
N GLY A 166 8.00 11.61 10.36
CA GLY A 166 9.10 12.51 10.00
C GLY A 166 10.34 12.41 10.90
N ASP A 167 10.34 11.55 11.91
CA ASP A 167 11.51 11.33 12.78
C ASP A 167 12.12 9.93 12.59
N PRO A 168 13.11 9.79 11.70
CA PRO A 168 13.77 8.51 11.47
C PRO A 168 14.54 7.99 12.69
N SER A 169 14.85 8.85 13.67
CA SER A 169 15.53 8.43 14.90
C SER A 169 14.63 7.64 15.85
N SER A 170 13.32 7.65 15.61
CA SER A 170 12.33 6.84 16.33
C SER A 170 12.32 5.36 15.90
N LEU A 171 12.96 5.01 14.79
CA LEU A 171 13.10 3.64 14.31
C LEU A 171 14.21 2.91 15.07
N THR A 172 14.00 1.61 15.31
CA THR A 172 14.97 0.77 16.04
C THR A 172 15.17 -0.60 15.39
N GLY A 173 16.29 -1.25 15.67
CA GLY A 173 16.55 -2.61 15.20
C GLY A 173 16.54 -2.74 13.68
N ALA A 174 15.92 -3.79 13.17
CA ALA A 174 15.81 -4.07 11.73
C ALA A 174 15.02 -2.97 10.98
N ALA A 175 14.08 -2.31 11.63
CA ALA A 175 13.26 -1.26 11.02
C ALA A 175 14.09 -0.12 10.39
N VAL A 176 15.28 0.17 10.93
CA VAL A 176 16.18 1.20 10.37
C VAL A 176 16.64 0.83 8.97
N ASP A 177 17.01 -0.43 8.76
CA ASP A 177 17.48 -0.91 7.46
C ASP A 177 16.31 -1.14 6.50
N ILE A 178 15.25 -1.79 6.97
CA ILE A 178 14.01 -2.00 6.20
C ILE A 178 13.48 -0.68 5.66
N ALA A 179 13.34 0.34 6.50
CA ALA A 179 12.92 1.68 6.09
C ALA A 179 13.86 2.30 5.04
N ALA A 180 15.16 2.10 5.17
CA ALA A 180 16.13 2.63 4.22
C ALA A 180 16.00 1.96 2.83
N GLN A 181 15.68 0.66 2.76
CA GLN A 181 15.53 -0.04 1.49
C GLN A 181 14.13 0.22 0.89
N LEU A 182 13.06 0.08 1.67
CA LEU A 182 11.70 0.37 1.21
C LEU A 182 11.54 1.83 0.79
N GLY A 183 12.18 2.77 1.49
CA GLY A 183 12.20 4.17 1.07
C GLY A 183 12.82 4.40 -0.32
N LYS A 184 13.77 3.53 -0.74
CA LYS A 184 14.27 3.57 -2.13
C LYS A 184 13.23 3.04 -3.12
N ARG A 185 12.48 1.99 -2.76
CA ARG A 185 11.39 1.46 -3.60
C ARG A 185 10.31 2.52 -3.80
N LEU A 186 9.82 3.15 -2.72
CA LEU A 186 8.84 4.23 -2.79
C LEU A 186 9.34 5.40 -3.63
N ARG A 187 10.58 5.80 -3.42
CA ARG A 187 11.23 6.83 -4.24
C ARG A 187 11.35 6.40 -5.71
N GLY A 188 11.59 5.12 -5.98
CA GLY A 188 11.61 4.54 -7.33
C GLY A 188 10.25 4.73 -8.03
N CYS A 189 9.14 4.39 -7.36
CA CYS A 189 7.78 4.64 -7.86
C CYS A 189 7.58 6.12 -8.23
N ALA A 190 7.98 7.04 -7.36
CA ALA A 190 7.86 8.47 -7.63
C ALA A 190 8.71 8.92 -8.83
N LEU A 191 9.92 8.38 -8.98
CA LEU A 191 10.81 8.69 -10.10
C LEU A 191 10.32 8.13 -11.43
N GLU A 192 9.59 7.01 -11.42
CA GLU A 192 8.89 6.51 -12.61
C GLU A 192 7.73 7.40 -13.04
N GLY A 193 7.21 8.22 -12.13
CA GLY A 193 6.07 9.09 -12.34
C GLY A 193 4.74 8.46 -11.97
N GLN A 194 4.74 7.42 -11.14
CA GLN A 194 3.52 6.82 -10.58
C GLN A 194 2.71 7.85 -9.79
N ASP A 195 1.39 7.69 -9.75
CA ASP A 195 0.50 8.56 -8.98
C ASP A 195 0.36 8.10 -7.53
N ALA A 196 0.44 6.80 -7.30
CA ALA A 196 0.27 6.17 -5.99
C ALA A 196 1.18 4.95 -5.82
N VAL A 197 1.18 4.42 -4.59
CA VAL A 197 1.81 3.14 -4.24
C VAL A 197 0.81 2.23 -3.54
N GLU A 198 0.90 0.93 -3.84
CA GLU A 198 0.31 -0.18 -3.09
C GLU A 198 1.44 -0.91 -2.37
N PRO A 199 1.66 -0.67 -1.07
CA PRO A 199 2.55 -1.52 -0.28
C PRO A 199 1.81 -2.78 0.16
N ASP A 200 2.36 -3.95 -0.13
CA ASP A 200 1.76 -5.24 0.21
C ASP A 200 2.21 -5.78 1.56
N ASP A 201 1.53 -6.82 2.05
CA ASP A 201 1.82 -7.57 3.28
C ASP A 201 1.84 -6.70 4.56
N LEU A 202 0.80 -5.90 4.75
CA LEU A 202 0.71 -4.96 5.88
C LEU A 202 0.20 -5.58 7.18
N ASP A 203 -0.22 -6.85 7.17
CA ASP A 203 -0.94 -7.52 8.24
C ASP A 203 -0.16 -8.70 8.88
N GLY A 204 1.15 -8.63 8.87
CA GLY A 204 2.04 -9.65 9.41
C GLY A 204 1.68 -10.11 10.83
N TYR A 205 1.09 -9.23 11.66
CA TYR A 205 0.71 -9.55 13.04
C TYR A 205 -0.42 -10.59 13.12
N THR A 206 -1.31 -10.66 12.13
CA THR A 206 -2.39 -11.66 12.05
C THR A 206 -1.93 -12.96 11.45
N ASN A 207 -0.91 -12.94 10.63
CA ASN A 207 -0.39 -14.04 9.86
C ASN A 207 0.63 -14.91 10.63
N ALA A 208 0.91 -16.08 10.12
CA ALA A 208 1.87 -17.00 10.71
C ALA A 208 3.01 -17.29 9.74
N GLY A 209 4.20 -17.54 10.28
CA GLY A 209 5.27 -18.18 9.52
C GLY A 209 5.00 -19.68 9.31
N ASP A 210 5.77 -20.33 8.44
CA ASP A 210 5.64 -21.74 8.05
C ASP A 210 5.63 -22.75 9.22
N THR A 211 6.20 -22.36 10.37
CA THR A 211 6.17 -23.17 11.59
C THR A 211 4.92 -22.97 12.44
N GLY A 212 3.95 -22.18 11.97
CA GLY A 212 2.71 -21.84 12.68
C GLY A 212 2.89 -20.82 13.80
N VAL A 213 4.06 -20.18 13.90
CA VAL A 213 4.29 -19.10 14.88
C VAL A 213 3.65 -17.83 14.36
N LYS A 214 2.65 -17.32 15.09
CA LYS A 214 1.92 -16.10 14.74
C LYS A 214 2.82 -14.86 14.73
N GLY A 215 2.29 -13.79 14.13
CA GLY A 215 3.01 -12.53 13.97
C GLY A 215 4.22 -12.70 13.05
N GLY A 216 4.01 -13.28 11.85
CA GLY A 216 5.05 -13.50 10.85
C GLY A 216 6.23 -14.36 11.34
N GLY A 217 6.04 -15.16 12.39
CA GLY A 217 7.13 -15.89 13.07
C GLY A 217 7.94 -15.03 14.05
N TRP A 218 7.86 -13.70 13.99
CA TRP A 218 8.52 -12.74 14.87
C TRP A 218 7.77 -12.48 16.16
N GLY A 219 6.47 -12.85 16.22
CA GLY A 219 5.56 -12.47 17.27
C GLY A 219 5.16 -10.99 17.16
N LEU A 220 5.01 -10.51 15.91
CA LEU A 220 4.52 -9.16 15.62
C LEU A 220 3.18 -8.92 16.33
N LYS A 221 2.99 -7.71 16.72
CA LYS A 221 1.77 -7.22 17.35
C LYS A 221 1.16 -6.12 16.50
N ARG A 222 -0.13 -5.88 16.66
CA ARG A 222 -0.85 -4.79 16.02
C ARG A 222 -0.11 -3.45 16.06
N ALA A 223 0.56 -3.12 17.16
CA ALA A 223 1.29 -1.86 17.28
C ALA A 223 2.54 -1.78 16.39
N ASP A 224 3.14 -2.93 16.09
CA ASP A 224 4.31 -3.01 15.21
C ASP A 224 3.90 -2.68 13.78
N ASP A 225 2.85 -3.34 13.27
CA ASP A 225 2.33 -3.13 11.92
C ASP A 225 1.68 -1.74 11.79
N ALA A 226 0.92 -1.27 12.78
CA ALA A 226 0.38 0.09 12.78
C ALA A 226 1.47 1.18 12.73
N GLY A 227 2.61 0.95 13.37
CA GLY A 227 3.78 1.83 13.26
C GLY A 227 4.42 1.77 11.87
N PHE A 228 4.51 0.58 11.30
CA PHE A 228 5.03 0.35 9.95
C PHE A 228 4.14 0.98 8.88
N GLN A 229 2.84 0.77 8.93
CA GLN A 229 1.85 1.37 8.04
C GLN A 229 1.89 2.91 8.09
N ARG A 230 2.02 3.47 9.30
CA ARG A 230 2.19 4.92 9.48
C ARG A 230 3.47 5.44 8.83
N TRP A 231 4.56 4.68 8.91
CA TRP A 231 5.81 5.04 8.25
C TRP A 231 5.67 4.99 6.73
N LEU A 232 5.05 3.94 6.18
CA LEU A 232 4.80 3.79 4.74
C LEU A 232 3.98 4.97 4.20
N ALA A 233 2.85 5.27 4.86
CA ALA A 233 1.99 6.38 4.46
C ALA A 233 2.72 7.73 4.49
N TYR A 234 3.46 7.98 5.57
CA TYR A 234 4.25 9.21 5.67
C TYR A 234 5.30 9.31 4.56
N GLN A 235 6.04 8.23 4.31
CA GLN A 235 7.11 8.22 3.30
C GLN A 235 6.54 8.36 1.88
N ALA A 236 5.45 7.65 1.55
CA ALA A 236 4.78 7.77 0.26
C ALA A 236 4.33 9.22 -0.01
N HIS A 237 3.64 9.83 0.94
CA HIS A 237 3.21 11.22 0.84
C HIS A 237 4.39 12.19 0.73
N ALA A 238 5.48 11.96 1.45
CA ALA A 238 6.69 12.78 1.37
C ALA A 238 7.37 12.69 -0.02
N ASP A 239 7.25 11.54 -0.70
CA ASP A 239 7.75 11.34 -2.06
C ASP A 239 6.74 11.80 -3.14
N GLY A 240 5.56 12.32 -2.74
CA GLY A 240 4.54 12.85 -3.66
C GLY A 240 3.63 11.78 -4.25
N LEU A 241 3.52 10.63 -3.61
CA LEU A 241 2.63 9.52 -3.97
C LEU A 241 1.42 9.49 -3.05
N ALA A 242 0.23 9.19 -3.59
CA ALA A 242 -0.85 8.64 -2.78
C ALA A 242 -0.50 7.21 -2.33
N VAL A 243 -1.23 6.69 -1.34
CA VAL A 243 -0.96 5.35 -0.81
C VAL A 243 -2.26 4.58 -0.57
N PHE A 244 -2.30 3.32 -1.03
CA PHE A 244 -3.41 2.42 -0.80
C PHE A 244 -3.11 1.50 0.39
N GLN A 245 -4.10 1.33 1.29
CA GLN A 245 -4.04 0.23 2.25
C GLN A 245 -4.23 -1.09 1.50
N LYS A 246 -3.38 -2.08 1.80
CA LYS A 246 -3.56 -3.44 1.30
C LYS A 246 -4.13 -4.31 2.41
N ASN A 247 -5.28 -4.95 2.12
CA ASN A 247 -5.92 -5.86 3.07
C ASN A 247 -6.01 -5.30 4.51
N ASP A 248 -6.00 -6.16 5.54
CA ASP A 248 -6.10 -5.80 6.96
C ASP A 248 -7.40 -5.03 7.33
N PRO A 249 -8.59 -5.59 7.03
CA PRO A 249 -9.86 -4.91 7.27
C PRO A 249 -10.08 -4.54 8.75
N ALA A 250 -9.49 -5.27 9.68
CA ALA A 250 -9.60 -5.00 11.10
C ALA A 250 -9.00 -3.63 11.51
N GLU A 251 -8.05 -3.14 10.73
CA GLU A 251 -7.39 -1.84 10.95
C GLU A 251 -8.01 -0.70 10.12
N ALA A 252 -8.96 -0.96 9.25
CA ALA A 252 -9.54 0.00 8.31
C ALA A 252 -9.91 1.36 8.96
N SER A 253 -10.50 1.33 10.16
CA SER A 253 -10.88 2.56 10.88
C SER A 253 -9.70 3.36 11.43
N ALA A 254 -8.59 2.68 11.73
CA ALA A 254 -7.38 3.33 12.23
C ALA A 254 -6.53 3.87 11.07
N ASP A 255 -6.57 3.17 9.94
CA ASP A 255 -5.73 3.42 8.78
C ASP A 255 -6.36 4.39 7.77
N GLU A 256 -7.70 4.47 7.72
CA GLU A 256 -8.38 5.39 6.80
C GLU A 256 -7.82 6.81 6.81
N PRO A 257 -7.46 7.43 7.95
CA PRO A 257 -6.86 8.76 7.93
C PRO A 257 -5.45 8.85 7.33
N LEU A 258 -4.78 7.70 7.17
CA LEU A 258 -3.40 7.61 6.68
C LEU A 258 -3.35 7.28 5.18
N PHE A 259 -4.29 6.48 4.69
CA PHE A 259 -4.30 5.94 3.34
C PHE A 259 -5.34 6.64 2.46
N ASP A 260 -5.10 6.66 1.15
CA ASP A 260 -5.93 7.39 0.18
C ASP A 260 -6.93 6.50 -0.55
N GLY A 261 -6.87 5.21 -0.33
CA GLY A 261 -7.75 4.18 -0.87
C GLY A 261 -7.41 2.82 -0.30
N VAL A 262 -8.10 1.79 -0.78
CA VAL A 262 -7.90 0.39 -0.39
C VAL A 262 -7.76 -0.48 -1.62
N ILE A 263 -6.85 -1.45 -1.56
CA ILE A 263 -6.82 -2.64 -2.42
C ILE A 263 -7.02 -3.84 -1.51
N THR A 264 -8.08 -4.60 -1.74
CA THR A 264 -8.45 -5.76 -0.95
C THR A 264 -8.62 -6.99 -1.84
N GLU A 265 -8.34 -8.16 -1.29
CA GLU A 265 -8.45 -9.44 -1.97
C GLU A 265 -9.50 -10.30 -1.31
N GLU A 266 -10.27 -11.04 -2.13
CA GLU A 266 -11.11 -12.15 -1.73
C GLU A 266 -12.16 -11.82 -0.65
N CYS A 267 -12.53 -10.55 -0.49
CA CYS A 267 -13.44 -10.16 0.57
C CYS A 267 -14.85 -10.77 0.38
N ASN A 268 -15.24 -11.09 -0.85
CA ASN A 268 -16.48 -11.85 -1.12
C ASN A 268 -16.28 -13.36 -0.94
N TYR A 269 -15.14 -13.91 -1.36
CA TYR A 269 -14.83 -15.33 -1.23
C TYR A 269 -14.85 -15.78 0.24
N TYR A 270 -14.19 -15.04 1.12
CA TYR A 270 -14.20 -15.32 2.57
C TYR A 270 -15.51 -14.95 3.26
N GLN A 271 -16.51 -14.45 2.52
CA GLN A 271 -17.79 -13.99 3.06
C GLN A 271 -17.63 -12.89 4.13
N ASP A 272 -16.51 -12.24 4.14
CA ASP A 272 -16.28 -11.03 4.90
C ASP A 272 -16.82 -9.87 4.04
N PRO A 273 -17.92 -9.22 4.44
CA PRO A 273 -18.56 -8.28 3.53
C PRO A 273 -17.61 -7.11 3.26
N CYS A 274 -17.19 -6.96 2.02
CA CYS A 274 -16.39 -5.79 1.60
C CYS A 274 -17.05 -4.48 2.03
N ALA A 275 -18.39 -4.44 1.97
CA ALA A 275 -19.19 -3.31 2.42
C ALA A 275 -20.58 -3.76 2.91
N GLY A 276 -21.41 -2.83 3.35
CA GLY A 276 -22.73 -3.10 3.90
C GLY A 276 -22.79 -2.77 5.39
N SER A 277 -23.76 -3.36 6.14
CA SER A 277 -23.95 -3.01 7.55
C SER A 277 -22.75 -3.35 8.45
N ASN A 278 -21.95 -4.33 8.05
CA ASN A 278 -20.80 -4.83 8.80
C ASN A 278 -19.50 -4.77 8.00
N GLY A 279 -19.49 -4.13 6.82
CA GLY A 279 -18.29 -4.06 5.98
C GLY A 279 -17.26 -3.09 6.55
N ASP A 280 -16.05 -3.56 6.75
CA ASP A 280 -14.96 -2.78 7.35
C ASP A 280 -14.52 -1.64 6.43
N TRP A 281 -14.59 -1.82 5.11
CA TRP A 281 -14.23 -0.80 4.13
C TRP A 281 -15.22 0.38 4.02
N ASN A 282 -16.33 0.33 4.76
CA ASN A 282 -17.30 1.43 4.80
C ASN A 282 -16.71 2.77 5.24
N VAL A 283 -15.63 2.77 6.00
CA VAL A 283 -14.95 4.00 6.45
C VAL A 283 -14.34 4.72 5.26
N TYR A 284 -13.68 3.99 4.36
CA TYR A 284 -13.12 4.53 3.12
C TYR A 284 -14.20 5.02 2.15
N LEU A 285 -15.25 4.23 1.94
CA LEU A 285 -16.37 4.60 1.08
C LEU A 285 -17.06 5.88 1.58
N LYS A 286 -17.26 6.03 2.88
CA LYS A 286 -17.83 7.24 3.51
C LYS A 286 -16.91 8.46 3.37
N ALA A 287 -15.60 8.25 3.37
CA ALA A 287 -14.60 9.29 3.13
C ALA A 287 -14.46 9.65 1.65
N GLY A 288 -15.15 8.94 0.75
CA GLY A 288 -15.04 9.14 -0.71
C GLY A 288 -13.75 8.61 -1.30
N LYS A 289 -13.09 7.68 -0.60
CA LYS A 289 -11.87 7.03 -1.05
C LYS A 289 -12.20 5.74 -1.79
N PRO A 290 -11.48 5.39 -2.89
CA PRO A 290 -11.76 4.19 -3.66
C PRO A 290 -11.44 2.91 -2.86
N VAL A 291 -12.26 1.89 -3.06
CA VAL A 291 -12.04 0.52 -2.62
C VAL A 291 -12.00 -0.35 -3.87
N LEU A 292 -10.87 -0.98 -4.12
CA LEU A 292 -10.60 -1.87 -5.24
C LEU A 292 -10.61 -3.30 -4.70
N ASN A 293 -11.44 -4.18 -5.26
CA ASN A 293 -11.57 -5.57 -4.82
C ASN A 293 -11.13 -6.54 -5.91
N ALA A 294 -10.21 -7.43 -5.57
CA ALA A 294 -9.79 -8.54 -6.40
C ALA A 294 -10.40 -9.85 -5.91
N GLU A 295 -11.03 -10.59 -6.83
CA GLU A 295 -11.43 -11.97 -6.61
C GLU A 295 -10.72 -12.86 -7.62
N TYR A 296 -10.57 -14.16 -7.33
CA TYR A 296 -9.77 -15.06 -8.13
C TYR A 296 -10.56 -16.20 -8.76
N VAL A 297 -10.22 -16.50 -10.04
CA VAL A 297 -10.89 -17.61 -10.77
C VAL A 297 -10.51 -18.98 -10.21
N GLU A 298 -9.32 -19.10 -9.63
CA GLU A 298 -8.81 -20.32 -9.02
C GLU A 298 -9.62 -20.74 -7.80
N ASP A 299 -10.24 -19.79 -7.09
CA ASP A 299 -11.14 -20.04 -5.96
C ASP A 299 -12.56 -20.38 -6.39
N GLY A 300 -12.78 -20.39 -7.70
CA GLY A 300 -14.08 -20.68 -8.29
C GLY A 300 -15.02 -19.49 -8.37
N GLU A 301 -14.52 -18.28 -8.05
CA GLU A 301 -15.29 -17.04 -8.10
C GLU A 301 -15.70 -16.67 -9.54
N LYS A 302 -16.82 -15.99 -9.65
CA LYS A 302 -17.39 -15.50 -10.92
C LYS A 302 -17.98 -14.12 -10.71
N LEU A 303 -17.90 -13.26 -11.70
CA LEU A 303 -18.45 -11.90 -11.66
C LEU A 303 -19.88 -11.84 -11.12
N ALA A 304 -20.73 -12.82 -11.47
CA ALA A 304 -22.12 -12.84 -11.03
C ALA A 304 -22.31 -13.03 -9.51
N GLN A 305 -21.26 -13.44 -8.79
CA GLN A 305 -21.33 -13.73 -7.35
C GLN A 305 -21.14 -12.44 -6.54
N PHE A 306 -20.25 -11.55 -6.96
CA PHE A 306 -19.84 -10.37 -6.19
C PHE A 306 -20.13 -9.03 -6.85
N CYS A 307 -20.13 -8.94 -8.19
CA CYS A 307 -20.24 -7.64 -8.87
C CYS A 307 -21.49 -6.84 -8.51
N ALA A 308 -22.63 -7.50 -8.27
CA ALA A 308 -23.85 -6.79 -7.89
C ALA A 308 -23.76 -6.17 -6.49
N ALA A 309 -23.01 -6.81 -5.57
CA ALA A 309 -22.75 -6.28 -4.24
C ALA A 309 -21.74 -5.14 -4.31
N ASP A 310 -20.62 -5.34 -5.00
CA ASP A 310 -19.59 -4.34 -5.19
C ASP A 310 -20.16 -3.05 -5.80
N HIS A 311 -20.95 -3.19 -6.86
CA HIS A 311 -21.63 -2.05 -7.47
C HIS A 311 -22.54 -1.31 -6.49
N ARG A 312 -23.36 -2.03 -5.78
CA ARG A 312 -24.32 -1.43 -4.83
C ARG A 312 -23.62 -0.52 -3.82
N TYR A 313 -22.39 -0.84 -3.47
CA TYR A 313 -21.61 -0.13 -2.45
C TYR A 313 -20.55 0.80 -3.03
N GLY A 314 -20.36 0.83 -4.35
CA GLY A 314 -19.35 1.67 -4.98
C GLY A 314 -17.93 1.11 -4.90
N ILE A 315 -17.81 -0.22 -4.78
CA ILE A 315 -16.53 -0.94 -4.82
C ILE A 315 -16.20 -1.30 -6.26
N TYR A 316 -14.94 -1.22 -6.64
CA TYR A 316 -14.45 -1.54 -7.98
C TYR A 316 -13.95 -2.98 -8.03
N GLY A 317 -14.88 -3.92 -8.18
CA GLY A 317 -14.59 -5.34 -8.25
C GLY A 317 -14.03 -5.78 -9.60
N ALA A 318 -13.05 -6.67 -9.56
CA ALA A 318 -12.51 -7.36 -10.73
C ALA A 318 -12.13 -8.81 -10.41
N LEU A 319 -12.18 -9.65 -11.44
CA LEU A 319 -11.84 -11.06 -11.36
C LEU A 319 -10.52 -11.31 -12.10
N PHE A 320 -9.54 -11.81 -11.39
CA PHE A 320 -8.19 -12.07 -11.87
C PHE A 320 -7.82 -13.55 -11.84
N SER A 321 -6.68 -13.92 -12.43
CA SER A 321 -5.93 -15.09 -12.02
C SER A 321 -5.11 -14.75 -10.78
N VAL A 322 -4.97 -15.67 -9.85
CA VAL A 322 -4.11 -15.51 -8.65
C VAL A 322 -2.65 -15.22 -8.99
N ASN A 323 -2.21 -15.58 -10.21
CA ASN A 323 -0.86 -15.25 -10.67
C ASN A 323 -0.67 -13.76 -10.99
N LEU A 324 -1.74 -12.98 -11.12
CA LEU A 324 -1.70 -11.54 -11.44
C LEU A 324 -0.76 -11.20 -12.61
N ASP A 325 -0.76 -12.08 -13.62
CA ASP A 325 0.11 -12.03 -14.81
C ASP A 325 -0.64 -11.57 -16.07
N GLY A 326 -1.87 -11.07 -15.92
CA GLY A 326 -2.74 -10.67 -17.00
C GLY A 326 -3.35 -11.82 -17.80
N SER A 327 -3.16 -13.09 -17.39
CA SER A 327 -3.72 -14.27 -18.07
C SER A 327 -5.24 -14.34 -17.95
N HIS A 328 -5.80 -13.83 -16.85
CA HIS A 328 -7.24 -13.66 -16.65
C HIS A 328 -7.54 -12.28 -16.09
N TYR A 329 -8.50 -11.60 -16.71
CA TYR A 329 -8.98 -10.31 -16.26
C TYR A 329 -10.41 -10.05 -16.74
N GLN A 330 -11.32 -9.85 -15.81
CA GLN A 330 -12.69 -9.43 -16.06
C GLN A 330 -13.11 -8.38 -15.04
N VAL A 331 -13.74 -7.30 -15.46
CA VAL A 331 -14.22 -6.24 -14.56
C VAL A 331 -15.70 -6.34 -14.33
N CYS A 332 -16.14 -5.99 -13.12
CA CYS A 332 -17.56 -5.82 -12.81
C CYS A 332 -18.18 -4.71 -13.68
N TRP A 333 -17.41 -3.70 -14.02
CA TRP A 333 -17.86 -2.52 -14.74
C TRP A 333 -16.98 -2.26 -15.95
N ASN A 334 -17.59 -2.14 -17.09
CA ASN A 334 -17.00 -1.57 -18.29
C ASN A 334 -17.99 -0.58 -18.90
N ALA A 335 -17.53 0.26 -19.83
CA ALA A 335 -18.38 1.26 -20.48
C ALA A 335 -19.62 0.67 -21.21
N SER A 336 -19.68 -0.65 -21.40
CA SER A 336 -20.81 -1.38 -21.98
C SER A 336 -21.75 -1.99 -20.94
N ASN A 337 -21.34 -2.06 -19.67
CA ASN A 337 -22.07 -2.71 -18.56
C ASN A 337 -22.44 -1.72 -17.45
N GLN A 338 -22.25 -0.42 -17.66
CA GLN A 338 -22.74 0.57 -16.69
C GLN A 338 -24.27 0.50 -16.68
N PRO A 339 -24.90 0.44 -15.49
CA PRO A 339 -26.34 0.44 -15.34
C PRO A 339 -26.95 1.74 -15.82
#